data_45ee8bb2dd26f90c10785956c709298c
#
_entry.id   45ee8bb2dd26f90c10785956c709298c
#
_cell.length_a   1.000
_cell.length_b   1.000
_cell.length_c   1.000
_cell.angle_alpha   90.00
_cell.angle_beta   90.00
_cell.angle_gamma   90.00
#
_symmetry.space_group_name_H-M   'P 1'
#
loop_
_entity.id
_entity.type
_entity.pdbx_description
1 polymer ?
#
loop_
_entity_poly.entity_id
_entity_poly.type
_entity_poly.pdbx_seq_one_letter_code
_entity_poly.pdbx_strand_id
1 'polypeptide(L)'
;YADGTYPVISMTDGVVEQMGWLPLGGWRVGIRSDNGIYYYYAHMDSYGEGIEAGARVEAGMELGRMGSTGYSDVEGTSGNFATHLHVGIYIPVEGQEDLSVNPYYLLRYLEGEKVTTAEYSFEELPASQ
;
A
#
# COMPACT_ATOMS: atom_id res chain seq x y z
N TYR A 1 -10.13 14.75 0.89
CA TYR A 1 -8.83 14.62 0.21
C TYR A 1 -9.06 14.46 -1.30
N ALA A 2 -8.13 14.98 -2.10
CA ALA A 2 -8.20 14.86 -3.55
C ALA A 2 -7.37 13.67 -4.02
N ASP A 3 -7.85 13.00 -5.06
CA ASP A 3 -7.13 11.90 -5.69
C ASP A 3 -5.73 12.36 -6.13
N GLY A 4 -4.74 11.52 -5.91
CA GLY A 4 -3.36 11.78 -6.32
C GLY A 4 -2.58 12.73 -5.42
N THR A 5 -3.14 13.17 -4.30
CA THR A 5 -2.48 14.15 -3.41
C THR A 5 -1.51 13.50 -2.43
N TYR A 6 -1.91 12.40 -1.80
CA TYR A 6 -1.12 11.78 -0.73
C TYR A 6 -0.38 10.55 -1.23
N PRO A 7 0.90 10.42 -0.89
CA PRO A 7 1.66 9.24 -1.25
C PRO A 7 1.21 8.02 -0.44
N VAL A 8 1.25 6.87 -1.09
CA VAL A 8 1.11 5.56 -0.44
C VAL A 8 2.52 5.01 -0.32
N ILE A 9 2.93 4.70 0.90
CA ILE A 9 4.29 4.20 1.15
C ILE A 9 4.25 2.76 1.65
N SER A 10 5.27 1.99 1.32
CA SER A 10 5.37 0.60 1.74
C SER A 10 5.61 0.50 3.24
N MET A 11 4.85 -0.36 3.91
CA MET A 11 5.04 -0.68 5.32
C MET A 11 6.18 -1.66 5.56
N THR A 12 6.74 -2.23 4.50
CA THR A 12 7.71 -3.32 4.62
C THR A 12 8.72 -3.31 3.49
N ASP A 13 9.86 -3.93 3.75
CA ASP A 13 10.74 -4.38 2.68
C ASP A 13 10.10 -5.61 2.03
N GLY A 14 10.25 -5.75 0.74
CA GLY A 14 9.69 -6.90 0.04
C GLY A 14 9.72 -6.75 -1.46
N VAL A 15 8.87 -7.53 -2.12
CA VAL A 15 8.78 -7.58 -3.58
C VAL A 15 7.35 -7.33 -4.02
N VAL A 16 7.19 -6.55 -5.07
CA VAL A 16 5.86 -6.36 -5.70
C VAL A 16 5.44 -7.70 -6.28
N GLU A 17 4.48 -8.34 -5.63
CA GLU A 17 3.97 -9.65 -6.06
C GLU A 17 2.86 -9.51 -7.07
N GLN A 18 1.98 -8.54 -6.87
CA GLN A 18 0.83 -8.30 -7.74
C GLN A 18 0.54 -6.81 -7.84
N MET A 19 0.02 -6.39 -8.98
CA MET A 19 -0.48 -5.04 -9.20
C MET A 19 -1.46 -5.05 -10.38
N GLY A 20 -2.05 -3.91 -10.68
CA GLY A 20 -3.01 -3.77 -11.75
C GLY A 20 -4.43 -3.62 -11.23
N TRP A 21 -5.39 -3.68 -12.14
CA TRP A 21 -6.80 -3.42 -11.85
C TRP A 21 -7.52 -4.63 -11.29
N LEU A 22 -8.30 -4.42 -10.22
CA LEU A 22 -9.31 -5.35 -9.75
C LEU A 22 -10.65 -4.62 -9.71
N PRO A 23 -11.78 -5.30 -10.05
CA PRO A 23 -13.09 -4.64 -10.07
C PRO A 23 -13.49 -3.97 -8.76
N LEU A 24 -13.15 -4.55 -7.62
CA LEU A 24 -13.42 -3.93 -6.33
C LEU A 24 -12.31 -2.98 -5.89
N GLY A 25 -11.07 -3.43 -5.90
CA GLY A 25 -9.94 -2.67 -5.38
C GLY A 25 -9.41 -1.57 -6.29
N GLY A 26 -9.80 -1.54 -7.57
CA GLY A 26 -9.25 -0.59 -8.52
C GLY A 26 -7.76 -0.84 -8.79
N TRP A 27 -6.97 0.21 -8.90
CA TRP A 27 -5.52 0.07 -8.98
C TRP A 27 -4.99 -0.37 -7.62
N ARG A 28 -4.43 -1.57 -7.57
CA ARG A 28 -3.91 -2.14 -6.34
C ARG A 28 -2.47 -2.58 -6.49
N VAL A 29 -1.76 -2.68 -5.38
CA VAL A 29 -0.43 -3.26 -5.33
C VAL A 29 -0.31 -4.15 -4.09
N GLY A 30 0.26 -5.31 -4.26
CA GLY A 30 0.52 -6.26 -3.19
C GLY A 30 2.01 -6.48 -3.02
N ILE A 31 2.50 -6.31 -1.81
CA ILE A 31 3.91 -6.49 -1.46
C ILE A 31 4.05 -7.73 -0.59
N ARG A 32 4.85 -8.69 -1.03
CA ARG A 32 5.23 -9.84 -0.22
C ARG A 32 6.51 -9.50 0.52
N SER A 33 6.44 -9.45 1.85
CA SER A 33 7.60 -9.16 2.67
C SER A 33 8.58 -10.34 2.70
N ASP A 34 9.80 -10.08 3.14
CA ASP A 34 10.86 -11.10 3.19
C ASP A 34 10.52 -12.25 4.15
N ASN A 35 9.67 -12.00 5.14
CA ASN A 35 9.18 -13.03 6.07
C ASN A 35 7.84 -13.64 5.65
N GLY A 36 7.37 -13.36 4.44
CA GLY A 36 6.21 -14.01 3.85
C GLY A 36 4.86 -13.33 4.07
N ILE A 37 4.81 -12.25 4.83
CA ILE A 37 3.57 -11.51 5.06
C ILE A 37 3.22 -10.70 3.82
N TYR A 38 1.94 -10.73 3.41
CA TYR A 38 1.45 -10.02 2.24
C TYR A 38 0.75 -8.73 2.67
N TYR A 39 1.19 -7.61 2.12
CA TYR A 39 0.63 -6.28 2.37
C TYR A 39 -0.06 -5.79 1.10
N TYR A 40 -1.34 -5.47 1.22
CA TYR A 40 -2.21 -5.10 0.12
C TYR A 40 -2.64 -3.64 0.24
N TYR A 41 -2.51 -2.90 -0.86
CA TYR A 41 -2.88 -1.49 -0.95
C TYR A 41 -3.81 -1.32 -2.14
N ALA A 42 -4.98 -0.70 -1.94
CA ALA A 42 -5.98 -0.59 -3.00
C ALA A 42 -6.55 0.82 -3.13
N HIS A 43 -7.34 1.02 -4.17
CA HIS A 43 -7.98 2.28 -4.55
C HIS A 43 -6.95 3.36 -4.90
N MET A 44 -5.80 2.97 -5.42
CA MET A 44 -4.74 3.92 -5.75
C MET A 44 -5.10 4.73 -6.99
N ASP A 45 -4.63 5.98 -7.03
CA ASP A 45 -4.78 6.84 -8.19
C ASP A 45 -3.75 6.52 -9.28
N SER A 46 -2.53 6.25 -8.86
CA SER A 46 -1.40 5.99 -9.74
C SER A 46 -0.34 5.18 -9.03
N TYR A 47 0.56 4.61 -9.82
CA TYR A 47 1.74 3.91 -9.31
C TYR A 47 2.97 4.82 -9.37
N GLY A 48 3.91 4.61 -8.45
CA GLY A 48 5.18 5.30 -8.43
C GLY A 48 6.12 4.80 -9.51
N GLU A 49 7.15 5.59 -9.80
CA GLU A 49 8.19 5.23 -10.74
C GLU A 49 8.90 3.95 -10.26
N GLY A 50 9.12 3.02 -11.18
CA GLY A 50 9.80 1.76 -10.88
C GLY A 50 8.96 0.72 -10.15
N ILE A 51 7.69 1.01 -9.85
CA ILE A 51 6.79 0.05 -9.22
C ILE A 51 6.20 -0.83 -10.30
N GLU A 52 6.68 -2.05 -10.36
CA GLU A 52 6.24 -3.06 -11.31
C GLU A 52 6.38 -4.45 -10.69
N ALA A 53 5.66 -5.42 -11.23
CA ALA A 53 5.69 -6.80 -10.69
C ALA A 53 7.12 -7.34 -10.70
N GLY A 54 7.55 -7.88 -9.57
CA GLY A 54 8.91 -8.37 -9.37
C GLY A 54 9.89 -7.33 -8.84
N ALA A 55 9.51 -6.05 -8.79
CA ALA A 55 10.39 -5.01 -8.27
C ALA A 55 10.60 -5.14 -6.76
N ARG A 56 11.81 -4.86 -6.32
CA ARG A 56 12.15 -4.80 -4.89
C ARG A 56 11.75 -3.44 -4.34
N VAL A 57 11.11 -3.43 -3.17
CA VAL A 57 10.77 -2.20 -2.45
C VAL A 57 11.32 -2.26 -1.03
N GLU A 58 11.51 -1.10 -0.45
CA GLU A 58 11.92 -0.95 0.95
C GLU A 58 10.83 -0.25 1.74
N ALA A 59 10.77 -0.51 3.03
CA ALA A 59 9.86 0.18 3.93
C ALA A 59 10.06 1.70 3.80
N GLY A 60 8.95 2.44 3.66
CA GLY A 60 8.98 3.88 3.44
C GLY A 60 9.06 4.32 1.98
N MET A 61 9.32 3.40 1.04
CA MET A 61 9.35 3.73 -0.38
C MET A 61 7.95 4.07 -0.89
N GLU A 62 7.82 5.10 -1.72
CA GLU A 62 6.55 5.45 -2.32
C GLU A 62 6.12 4.40 -3.35
N LEU A 63 4.92 3.85 -3.16
CA LEU A 63 4.31 2.90 -4.08
C LEU A 63 3.44 3.58 -5.13
N GLY A 64 2.96 4.77 -4.83
CA GLY A 64 2.08 5.54 -5.70
C GLY A 64 1.30 6.56 -4.90
N ARG A 65 0.11 6.93 -5.43
CA ARG A 65 -0.74 7.95 -4.82
C ARG A 65 -2.10 7.39 -4.42
N MET A 66 -2.61 7.88 -3.31
CA MET A 66 -3.93 7.53 -2.79
C MET A 66 -5.01 8.08 -3.70
N GLY A 67 -6.05 7.28 -3.93
CA GLY A 67 -7.13 7.68 -4.82
C GLY A 67 -8.50 7.14 -4.41
N SER A 68 -9.36 7.03 -5.40
CA SER A 68 -10.75 6.57 -5.26
C SER A 68 -11.14 5.61 -6.39
N THR A 69 -10.17 4.84 -6.89
CA THR A 69 -10.40 3.90 -7.99
C THR A 69 -11.04 2.61 -7.50
N GLY A 70 -11.84 1.99 -8.35
CA GLY A 70 -12.45 0.70 -8.08
C GLY A 70 -13.96 0.69 -8.16
N TYR A 71 -14.56 -0.42 -7.71
CA TYR A 71 -15.99 -0.71 -7.77
C TYR A 71 -16.55 -0.56 -9.18
N SER A 72 -15.81 -1.05 -10.16
CA SER A 72 -16.18 -1.04 -11.57
C SER A 72 -15.36 -2.06 -12.34
N ASP A 73 -15.96 -2.67 -13.37
CA ASP A 73 -15.23 -3.49 -14.32
C ASP A 73 -14.45 -2.65 -15.33
N VAL A 74 -14.71 -1.35 -15.36
CA VAL A 74 -14.02 -0.42 -16.27
C VAL A 74 -12.77 0.10 -15.60
N GLU A 75 -11.63 -0.29 -16.15
CA GLU A 75 -10.32 0.12 -15.66
C GLU A 75 -10.19 1.65 -15.66
N GLY A 76 -9.69 2.19 -14.55
CA GLY A 76 -9.50 3.63 -14.39
C GLY A 76 -10.69 4.36 -13.77
N THR A 77 -11.82 3.67 -13.52
CA THR A 77 -12.98 4.31 -12.90
C THR A 77 -12.65 4.81 -11.50
N SER A 78 -12.99 6.08 -11.22
CA SER A 78 -12.76 6.71 -9.93
C SER A 78 -13.92 7.63 -9.55
N GLY A 79 -13.93 8.12 -8.32
CA GLY A 79 -14.91 9.12 -7.88
C GLY A 79 -16.24 8.58 -7.37
N ASN A 80 -16.43 7.26 -7.32
CA ASN A 80 -17.65 6.65 -6.80
C ASN A 80 -17.72 6.66 -5.26
N PHE A 81 -16.63 6.97 -4.62
CA PHE A 81 -16.50 7.05 -3.16
C PHE A 81 -15.37 8.03 -2.81
N ALA A 82 -15.28 8.40 -1.54
CA ALA A 82 -14.25 9.33 -1.08
C ALA A 82 -12.85 8.73 -1.20
N THR A 83 -11.88 9.57 -1.55
CA THR A 83 -10.47 9.20 -1.60
C THR A 83 -10.03 8.59 -0.27
N HIS A 84 -9.49 7.38 -0.30
CA HIS A 84 -8.98 6.70 0.88
C HIS A 84 -8.03 5.58 0.47
N LEU A 85 -7.22 5.11 1.41
CA LEU A 85 -6.39 3.94 1.22
C LEU A 85 -7.03 2.74 1.90
N HIS A 86 -7.25 1.68 1.14
CA HIS A 86 -7.64 0.37 1.68
C HIS A 86 -6.38 -0.46 1.87
N VAL A 87 -6.16 -0.94 3.10
CA VAL A 87 -5.00 -1.74 3.47
C VAL A 87 -5.46 -3.12 3.95
N GLY A 88 -4.82 -4.16 3.43
CA GLY A 88 -5.01 -5.53 3.93
C GLY A 88 -3.66 -6.12 4.32
N ILE A 89 -3.66 -6.95 5.36
CA ILE A 89 -2.47 -7.68 5.81
C ILE A 89 -2.85 -9.15 5.90
N TYR A 90 -2.05 -10.00 5.28
CA TYR A 90 -2.32 -11.44 5.16
C TYR A 90 -1.10 -12.23 5.62
N ILE A 91 -1.31 -13.13 6.57
CA ILE A 91 -0.26 -13.99 7.11
C ILE A 91 -0.30 -15.34 6.40
N PRO A 92 0.82 -15.87 5.90
CA PRO A 92 0.84 -17.18 5.28
C PRO A 92 0.56 -18.27 6.33
N VAL A 93 -0.29 -19.22 5.95
CA VAL A 93 -0.63 -20.38 6.78
C VAL A 93 -0.36 -21.63 5.96
N GLU A 94 0.46 -22.53 6.49
CA GLU A 94 0.86 -23.74 5.79
C GLU A 94 -0.36 -24.59 5.40
N GLY A 95 -0.43 -24.97 4.12
CA GLY A 95 -1.49 -25.80 3.59
C GLY A 95 -2.84 -25.10 3.39
N GLN A 96 -2.89 -23.79 3.57
CA GLN A 96 -4.11 -22.99 3.46
C GLN A 96 -3.84 -21.70 2.69
N GLU A 97 -4.91 -20.98 2.38
CA GLU A 97 -4.79 -19.60 1.87
C GLU A 97 -4.27 -18.69 2.98
N ASP A 98 -3.65 -17.57 2.58
CA ASP A 98 -3.16 -16.57 3.52
C ASP A 98 -4.30 -16.11 4.44
N LEU A 99 -4.00 -16.01 5.73
CA LEU A 99 -4.96 -15.56 6.74
C LEU A 99 -5.00 -14.05 6.79
N SER A 100 -6.17 -13.47 6.49
CA SER A 100 -6.38 -12.03 6.65
C SER A 100 -6.38 -11.67 8.14
N VAL A 101 -5.64 -10.63 8.50
CA VAL A 101 -5.62 -10.10 9.86
C VAL A 101 -6.20 -8.70 9.88
N ASN A 102 -6.85 -8.34 10.98
CA ASN A 102 -7.37 -7.00 11.16
C ASN A 102 -6.20 -6.05 11.50
N PRO A 103 -5.86 -5.09 10.65
CA PRO A 103 -4.73 -4.21 10.89
C PRO A 103 -5.03 -3.12 11.92
N TYR A 104 -6.24 -3.07 12.46
CA TYR A 104 -6.69 -1.99 13.35
C TYR A 104 -5.74 -1.72 14.50
N TYR A 105 -5.35 -2.75 15.23
CA TYR A 105 -4.52 -2.58 16.43
C TYR A 105 -3.10 -2.13 16.08
N LEU A 106 -2.55 -2.64 14.97
CA LEU A 106 -1.25 -2.20 14.49
C LEU A 106 -1.28 -0.74 14.08
N LEU A 107 -2.28 -0.34 13.28
CA LEU A 107 -2.43 1.04 12.81
C LEU A 107 -2.71 1.97 13.98
N ARG A 108 -3.47 1.54 14.97
CA ARG A 108 -3.76 2.30 16.18
C ARG A 108 -2.49 2.56 16.99
N TYR A 109 -1.63 1.55 17.12
CA TYR A 109 -0.33 1.70 17.75
C TYR A 109 0.54 2.70 17.00
N LEU A 110 0.63 2.54 15.68
CA LEU A 110 1.46 3.41 14.83
C LEU A 110 0.95 4.86 14.81
N GLU A 111 -0.33 5.07 15.02
CA GLU A 111 -0.89 6.42 15.16
C GLU A 111 -0.25 7.18 16.31
N GLY A 112 0.06 6.49 17.42
CA GLY A 112 0.77 7.08 18.55
C GLY A 112 2.22 7.42 18.26
N GLU A 113 2.82 6.81 17.24
CA GLU A 113 4.20 7.03 16.80
C GLU A 113 4.26 7.95 15.56
N LYS A 114 3.16 8.58 15.24
CA LYS A 114 3.01 9.40 14.04
C LYS A 114 3.97 10.58 14.03
N VAL A 115 4.61 10.78 12.90
CA VAL A 115 5.44 11.95 12.64
C VAL A 115 4.84 12.75 11.49
N THR A 116 5.18 14.04 11.41
CA THR A 116 4.76 14.89 10.30
C THR A 116 5.72 14.69 9.15
N THR A 117 5.34 13.87 8.18
CA THR A 117 6.22 13.47 7.09
C THR A 117 6.71 14.62 6.23
N ALA A 118 5.97 15.73 6.18
CA ALA A 118 6.37 16.91 5.44
C ALA A 118 7.69 17.53 5.96
N GLU A 119 8.12 17.15 7.13
CA GLU A 119 9.33 17.66 7.76
C GLU A 119 10.56 16.81 7.44
N TYR A 120 10.38 15.68 6.74
CA TYR A 120 11.45 14.73 6.45
C TYR A 120 11.62 14.48 4.97
N SER A 121 12.88 14.40 4.56
CA SER A 121 13.28 13.75 3.33
C SER A 121 14.06 12.49 3.70
N PHE A 122 14.29 11.58 2.74
CA PHE A 122 15.07 10.38 3.02
C PHE A 122 16.50 10.68 3.46
N GLU A 123 17.08 11.79 2.97
CA GLU A 123 18.42 12.21 3.38
C GLU A 123 18.48 12.67 4.83
N GLU A 124 17.37 13.08 5.40
CA GLU A 124 17.28 13.57 6.77
C GLU A 124 17.02 12.47 7.78
N LEU A 125 16.62 11.29 7.31
CA LEU A 125 16.36 10.16 8.18
C LEU A 125 17.66 9.51 8.62
N PRO A 126 17.77 9.13 9.91
CA PRO A 126 18.95 8.41 10.36
C PRO A 126 19.14 7.11 9.58
N ALA A 127 20.39 6.78 9.23
CA ALA A 127 20.70 5.58 8.46
C ALA A 127 20.31 4.28 9.18
N SER A 128 20.12 4.32 10.49
CA SER A 128 19.74 3.18 11.31
C SER A 128 18.23 2.94 11.42
N GLN A 129 17.44 3.76 10.78
CA GLN A 129 15.99 3.62 10.80
C GLN A 129 15.48 2.43 10.00
#